data_e5a14cdc9d4b6e6afa9553e493b5eff1
#
_entry.id   e5a14cdc9d4b6e6afa9553e493b5eff1
#
_cell.length_a   1.000
_cell.length_b   1.000
_cell.length_c   1.000
_cell.angle_alpha   90.00
_cell.angle_beta   90.00
_cell.angle_gamma   90.00
#
_symmetry.space_group_name_H-M   'P 1'
#
loop_
_entity.id
_entity.type
_entity.pdbx_description
1 polymer ?
#
loop_
_entity_poly.entity_id
_entity_poly.type
_entity_poly.pdbx_seq_one_letter_code
_entity_poly.pdbx_strand_id
1 'polypeptide(L)'
;MTSSQLLDASNLLWDHWTGERRLDQIPEAIRPSSRADGYAVQATLEPRSGAPLFGWKIAATSVAGQKHINVDGPMAGRLLRERAFDSGATVPFGANHMRVAEAEFAFTMRRDLTPQWGPFSVGEVVEAAGSVHPAIEIPDSRYNDFTVVGAPQLIADNACAHYFVLGPAAPESWRELDLSTHALKGEVVGKLARDGVGANVLGDPRIALTWVANELSSLGIILRAGQVVTTGTCVVPLEIAPGDHVRMDFGVLGGVECRLGPV
;
A
#
# COMPACT_ATOMS: atom_id res chain seq x y z
N MET A 1 -15.32 15.45 -12.03
CA MET A 1 -14.26 16.00 -12.92
C MET A 1 -14.54 15.66 -14.38
N THR A 2 -14.12 16.48 -15.34
CA THR A 2 -14.12 16.16 -16.79
C THR A 2 -12.93 15.24 -17.11
N SER A 3 -12.98 14.53 -18.26
CA SER A 3 -11.86 13.68 -18.70
C SER A 3 -10.54 14.46 -18.87
N SER A 4 -10.60 15.71 -19.33
CA SER A 4 -9.41 16.57 -19.42
C SER A 4 -8.85 16.88 -18.04
N GLN A 5 -9.69 17.27 -17.07
CA GLN A 5 -9.25 17.56 -15.71
C GLN A 5 -8.61 16.34 -15.03
N LEU A 6 -9.15 15.13 -15.26
CA LEU A 6 -8.58 13.89 -14.75
C LEU A 6 -7.17 13.66 -15.31
N LEU A 7 -7.00 13.81 -16.62
CA LEU A 7 -5.71 13.62 -17.28
C LEU A 7 -4.69 14.68 -16.84
N ASP A 8 -5.10 15.95 -16.71
CA ASP A 8 -4.22 17.04 -16.30
C ASP A 8 -3.74 16.82 -14.84
N ALA A 9 -4.65 16.43 -13.92
CA ALA A 9 -4.28 16.09 -12.56
C ALA A 9 -3.33 14.89 -12.50
N SER A 10 -3.60 13.84 -13.29
CA SER A 10 -2.75 12.68 -13.39
C SER A 10 -1.37 13.00 -13.97
N ASN A 11 -1.30 13.80 -15.05
CA ASN A 11 -0.03 14.22 -15.62
C ASN A 11 0.81 15.00 -14.61
N LEU A 12 0.17 15.93 -13.90
CA LEU A 12 0.85 16.70 -12.85
C LEU A 12 1.48 15.78 -11.79
N LEU A 13 0.70 14.85 -11.22
CA LEU A 13 1.21 13.93 -10.20
C LEU A 13 2.28 12.98 -10.76
N TRP A 14 2.12 12.48 -11.96
CA TRP A 14 3.09 11.62 -12.61
C TRP A 14 4.43 12.33 -12.86
N ASP A 15 4.38 13.58 -13.36
CA ASP A 15 5.57 14.39 -13.60
C ASP A 15 6.29 14.74 -12.29
N HIS A 16 5.55 14.90 -11.19
CA HIS A 16 6.14 15.09 -9.86
C HIS A 16 6.76 13.79 -9.34
N TRP A 17 6.10 12.64 -9.56
CA TRP A 17 6.62 11.34 -9.13
C TRP A 17 7.91 10.98 -9.88
N THR A 18 7.90 11.08 -11.21
CA THR A 18 9.06 10.71 -12.03
C THR A 18 10.20 11.74 -11.97
N GLY A 19 9.86 13.00 -11.74
CA GLY A 19 10.82 14.11 -11.59
C GLY A 19 11.27 14.34 -10.15
N GLU A 20 10.88 13.47 -9.19
CA GLU A 20 11.22 13.58 -7.77
C GLU A 20 10.90 14.96 -7.16
N ARG A 21 9.79 15.57 -7.63
CA ARG A 21 9.34 16.89 -7.19
C ARG A 21 8.15 16.78 -6.27
N ARG A 22 7.87 17.86 -5.54
CA ARG A 22 6.71 17.97 -4.63
C ARG A 22 5.87 19.19 -4.99
N LEU A 23 4.61 19.15 -4.60
CA LEU A 23 3.66 20.25 -4.71
C LEU A 23 2.90 20.41 -3.38
N ASP A 24 2.34 21.59 -3.15
CA ASP A 24 1.55 21.81 -1.94
C ASP A 24 0.15 21.19 -2.09
N GLN A 25 -0.49 21.40 -3.23
CA GLN A 25 -1.80 20.87 -3.57
C GLN A 25 -1.97 20.82 -5.09
N ILE A 26 -2.84 19.93 -5.56
CA ILE A 26 -3.29 20.00 -6.96
C ILE A 26 -4.00 21.35 -7.20
N PRO A 27 -3.71 22.06 -8.30
CA PRO A 27 -4.41 23.32 -8.65
C PRO A 27 -5.93 23.17 -8.64
N GLU A 28 -6.64 24.15 -8.10
CA GLU A 28 -8.08 24.09 -7.86
C GLU A 28 -8.89 23.69 -9.10
N ALA A 29 -8.50 24.18 -10.26
CA ALA A 29 -9.18 23.90 -11.54
C ALA A 29 -9.21 22.41 -11.92
N ILE A 30 -8.27 21.59 -11.40
CA ILE A 30 -8.13 20.15 -11.70
C ILE A 30 -8.08 19.30 -10.45
N ARG A 31 -8.39 19.87 -9.27
CA ARG A 31 -8.33 19.18 -7.99
C ARG A 31 -9.51 18.22 -7.83
N PRO A 32 -9.25 16.93 -7.47
CA PRO A 32 -10.32 16.02 -7.14
C PRO A 32 -11.04 16.49 -5.86
N SER A 33 -12.37 16.48 -5.89
CA SER A 33 -13.23 16.94 -4.79
C SER A 33 -13.91 15.81 -4.02
N SER A 34 -13.85 14.59 -4.55
CA SER A 34 -14.43 13.38 -3.95
C SER A 34 -13.47 12.21 -4.04
N ARG A 35 -13.71 11.17 -3.20
CA ARG A 35 -12.97 9.90 -3.29
C ARG A 35 -13.06 9.29 -4.69
N ALA A 36 -14.24 9.34 -5.31
CA ALA A 36 -14.46 8.86 -6.67
C ALA A 36 -13.61 9.60 -7.71
N ASP A 37 -13.50 10.94 -7.62
CA ASP A 37 -12.58 11.71 -8.46
C ASP A 37 -11.12 11.29 -8.23
N GLY A 38 -10.71 11.10 -6.96
CA GLY A 38 -9.37 10.64 -6.62
C GLY A 38 -9.04 9.29 -7.26
N TYR A 39 -9.94 8.31 -7.17
CA TYR A 39 -9.78 7.01 -7.81
C TYR A 39 -9.79 7.09 -9.34
N ALA A 40 -10.57 7.98 -9.92
CA ALA A 40 -10.56 8.19 -11.37
C ALA A 40 -9.21 8.76 -11.87
N VAL A 41 -8.61 9.70 -11.13
CA VAL A 41 -7.24 10.19 -11.40
C VAL A 41 -6.24 9.06 -11.22
N GLN A 42 -6.30 8.30 -10.12
CA GLN A 42 -5.42 7.19 -9.81
C GLN A 42 -5.47 6.07 -10.87
N ALA A 43 -6.66 5.80 -11.45
CA ALA A 43 -6.84 4.74 -12.46
C ALA A 43 -5.98 4.97 -13.72
N THR A 44 -5.61 6.20 -14.02
CA THR A 44 -4.75 6.54 -15.16
C THR A 44 -3.29 6.12 -14.98
N LEU A 45 -2.89 5.62 -13.79
CA LEU A 45 -1.54 5.12 -13.54
C LEU A 45 -1.27 3.77 -14.21
N GLU A 46 -2.29 2.89 -14.30
CA GLU A 46 -2.11 1.56 -14.92
C GLU A 46 -1.60 1.63 -16.36
N PRO A 47 -2.18 2.45 -17.26
CA PRO A 47 -1.67 2.57 -18.63
C PRO A 47 -0.26 3.16 -18.73
N ARG A 48 0.28 3.76 -17.66
CA ARG A 48 1.65 4.33 -17.63
C ARG A 48 2.69 3.28 -17.20
N SER A 49 2.26 2.20 -16.55
CA SER A 49 3.11 1.08 -16.20
C SER A 49 3.46 0.26 -17.47
N GLY A 50 4.70 -0.18 -17.56
CA GLY A 50 5.16 -1.07 -18.64
C GLY A 50 4.75 -2.52 -18.47
N ALA A 51 4.05 -2.88 -17.39
CA ALA A 51 3.66 -4.24 -17.03
C ALA A 51 2.25 -4.26 -16.39
N PRO A 52 1.60 -5.43 -16.34
CA PRO A 52 0.35 -5.59 -15.58
C PRO A 52 0.51 -5.16 -14.13
N LEU A 53 -0.58 -4.63 -13.56
CA LEU A 53 -0.61 -4.18 -12.16
C LEU A 53 -0.16 -5.31 -11.22
N PHE A 54 0.82 -5.02 -10.37
CA PHE A 54 1.33 -5.98 -9.39
C PHE A 54 0.29 -6.28 -8.30
N GLY A 55 -0.45 -5.27 -7.87
CA GLY A 55 -1.45 -5.44 -6.84
C GLY A 55 -1.92 -4.13 -6.22
N TRP A 56 -2.28 -4.21 -4.94
CA TRP A 56 -2.92 -3.12 -4.21
C TRP A 56 -2.33 -2.98 -2.80
N LYS A 57 -2.24 -1.74 -2.32
CA LYS A 57 -1.93 -1.41 -0.93
C LYS A 57 -3.12 -0.75 -0.27
N ILE A 58 -3.13 -0.72 1.07
CA ILE A 58 -4.14 -0.02 1.85
C ILE A 58 -3.46 0.98 2.78
N ALA A 59 -3.77 2.25 2.60
CA ALA A 59 -3.35 3.31 3.52
C ALA A 59 -4.41 3.54 4.61
N ALA A 60 -3.99 4.08 5.75
CA ALA A 60 -4.85 4.51 6.85
C ALA A 60 -5.72 3.39 7.46
N THR A 61 -5.13 2.24 7.72
CA THR A 61 -5.81 1.06 8.29
C THR A 61 -5.97 1.10 9.81
N SER A 62 -5.60 2.19 10.46
CA SER A 62 -5.82 2.43 11.90
C SER A 62 -6.42 3.80 12.15
N VAL A 63 -7.17 3.93 13.26
CA VAL A 63 -7.74 5.23 13.68
C VAL A 63 -6.63 6.28 13.88
N ALA A 64 -5.48 5.88 14.41
CA ALA A 64 -4.33 6.77 14.58
C ALA A 64 -3.79 7.25 13.22
N GLY A 65 -3.64 6.34 12.25
CA GLY A 65 -3.22 6.66 10.88
C GLY A 65 -4.21 7.59 10.18
N GLN A 66 -5.51 7.31 10.27
CA GLN A 66 -6.56 8.18 9.72
C GLN A 66 -6.49 9.60 10.27
N LYS A 67 -6.34 9.72 11.59
CA LYS A 67 -6.19 11.02 12.26
C LYS A 67 -4.90 11.74 11.84
N HIS A 68 -3.80 11.00 11.70
CA HIS A 68 -2.50 11.56 11.33
C HIS A 68 -2.53 12.23 9.94
N ILE A 69 -3.16 11.58 8.96
CA ILE A 69 -3.24 12.11 7.58
C ILE A 69 -4.58 12.79 7.28
N ASN A 70 -5.39 13.05 8.31
CA ASN A 70 -6.66 13.77 8.22
C ASN A 70 -7.63 13.19 7.17
N VAL A 71 -7.93 11.88 7.31
CA VAL A 71 -8.88 11.16 6.46
C VAL A 71 -9.94 10.44 7.30
N ASP A 72 -11.05 10.10 6.68
CA ASP A 72 -12.24 9.49 7.31
C ASP A 72 -12.30 7.96 7.18
N GLY A 73 -11.28 7.34 6.61
CA GLY A 73 -11.22 5.89 6.42
C GLY A 73 -10.04 5.44 5.58
N PRO A 74 -9.90 4.12 5.36
CA PRO A 74 -8.83 3.58 4.55
C PRO A 74 -8.92 3.99 3.08
N MET A 75 -7.81 3.87 2.36
CA MET A 75 -7.69 4.22 0.94
C MET A 75 -6.87 3.15 0.22
N ALA A 76 -7.32 2.72 -0.98
CA ALA A 76 -6.56 1.81 -1.81
C ALA A 76 -5.58 2.56 -2.72
N GLY A 77 -4.38 2.00 -2.88
CA GLY A 77 -3.37 2.43 -3.84
C GLY A 77 -2.93 1.30 -4.75
N ARG A 78 -2.44 1.62 -5.95
CA ARG A 78 -1.93 0.66 -6.92
C ARG A 78 -0.46 0.37 -6.69
N LEU A 79 -0.08 -0.90 -6.64
CA LEU A 79 1.31 -1.34 -6.66
C LEU A 79 1.72 -1.58 -8.12
N LEU A 80 2.59 -0.73 -8.65
CA LEU A 80 3.13 -0.87 -10.00
C LEU A 80 4.24 -1.92 -10.02
N ARG A 81 4.30 -2.78 -11.05
CA ARG A 81 5.26 -3.88 -11.14
C ARG A 81 6.71 -3.40 -11.07
N GLU A 82 7.03 -2.31 -11.71
CA GLU A 82 8.38 -1.73 -11.73
C GLU A 82 8.83 -1.13 -10.40
N ARG A 83 7.93 -1.06 -9.42
CA ARG A 83 8.20 -0.57 -8.06
C ARG A 83 8.06 -1.66 -6.99
N ALA A 84 7.84 -2.91 -7.42
CA ALA A 84 7.78 -4.07 -6.56
C ALA A 84 9.05 -4.91 -6.69
N PHE A 85 9.64 -5.25 -5.56
CA PHE A 85 10.91 -5.96 -5.43
C PHE A 85 10.72 -7.25 -4.65
N ASP A 86 11.64 -8.19 -4.83
CA ASP A 86 11.73 -9.38 -4.00
C ASP A 86 12.61 -9.13 -2.77
N SER A 87 12.41 -9.92 -1.71
CA SER A 87 13.23 -9.87 -0.49
C SER A 87 14.73 -10.00 -0.81
N GLY A 88 15.54 -9.20 -0.13
CA GLY A 88 16.99 -9.11 -0.34
C GLY A 88 17.42 -8.08 -1.39
N ALA A 89 16.48 -7.44 -2.08
CA ALA A 89 16.80 -6.42 -3.08
C ALA A 89 17.41 -5.15 -2.46
N THR A 90 18.12 -4.40 -3.30
CA THR A 90 18.44 -3.00 -3.04
C THR A 90 17.35 -2.14 -3.67
N VAL A 91 16.57 -1.46 -2.82
CA VAL A 91 15.49 -0.55 -3.23
C VAL A 91 16.06 0.85 -3.37
N PRO A 92 15.82 1.58 -4.47
CA PRO A 92 16.26 2.95 -4.60
C PRO A 92 15.69 3.81 -3.45
N PHE A 93 16.54 4.65 -2.84
CA PHE A 93 16.04 5.62 -1.86
C PHE A 93 15.56 6.90 -2.55
N GLY A 94 16.36 7.40 -3.52
CA GLY A 94 16.03 8.61 -4.27
C GLY A 94 15.72 9.80 -3.35
N ALA A 95 14.79 10.61 -3.76
CA ALA A 95 14.27 11.74 -2.99
C ALA A 95 13.08 11.37 -2.09
N ASN A 96 13.01 10.14 -1.56
CA ASN A 96 11.92 9.74 -0.67
C ASN A 96 11.78 10.72 0.50
N HIS A 97 10.59 11.33 0.60
CA HIS A 97 10.29 12.39 1.55
C HIS A 97 9.72 11.86 2.86
N MET A 98 8.90 10.81 2.80
CA MET A 98 8.27 10.23 4.00
C MET A 98 9.29 9.50 4.89
N ARG A 99 10.34 8.91 4.29
CA ARG A 99 11.47 8.29 4.99
C ARG A 99 11.05 7.28 6.04
N VAL A 100 10.10 6.42 5.72
CA VAL A 100 9.65 5.35 6.60
C VAL A 100 9.56 4.02 5.85
N ALA A 101 9.70 2.93 6.63
CA ALA A 101 9.41 1.57 6.18
C ALA A 101 8.33 0.96 7.09
N GLU A 102 7.42 0.23 6.50
CA GLU A 102 6.25 -0.34 7.14
C GLU A 102 6.26 -1.86 7.02
N ALA A 103 5.95 -2.56 8.13
CA ALA A 103 5.85 -4.02 8.16
C ALA A 103 4.39 -4.41 7.92
N GLU A 104 4.15 -5.20 6.88
CA GLU A 104 2.80 -5.52 6.43
C GLU A 104 2.61 -7.00 6.13
N PHE A 105 1.39 -7.52 6.37
CA PHE A 105 0.96 -8.75 5.75
C PHE A 105 0.58 -8.48 4.28
N ALA A 106 1.01 -9.34 3.38
CA ALA A 106 0.60 -9.29 1.99
C ALA A 106 -0.03 -10.62 1.57
N PHE A 107 -1.11 -10.57 0.80
CA PHE A 107 -1.80 -11.75 0.29
C PHE A 107 -1.69 -11.82 -1.21
N THR A 108 -1.26 -12.96 -1.77
CA THR A 108 -1.38 -13.22 -3.20
C THR A 108 -2.71 -13.89 -3.49
N MET A 109 -3.49 -13.33 -4.41
CA MET A 109 -4.79 -13.89 -4.77
C MET A 109 -4.63 -15.12 -5.66
N ARG A 110 -5.38 -16.21 -5.39
CA ARG A 110 -5.39 -17.42 -6.23
C ARG A 110 -6.52 -17.46 -7.25
N ARG A 111 -7.54 -16.62 -7.07
CA ARG A 111 -8.68 -16.49 -8.00
C ARG A 111 -9.15 -15.05 -8.08
N ASP A 112 -9.82 -14.70 -9.17
CA ASP A 112 -10.44 -13.38 -9.34
C ASP A 112 -11.57 -13.19 -8.33
N LEU A 113 -11.68 -11.96 -7.80
CA LEU A 113 -12.88 -11.44 -7.15
C LEU A 113 -13.50 -10.42 -8.09
N THR A 114 -14.52 -10.85 -8.82
CA THR A 114 -15.27 -10.00 -9.76
C THR A 114 -16.29 -9.16 -8.99
N PRO A 115 -16.43 -7.86 -9.30
CA PRO A 115 -17.44 -7.02 -8.70
C PRO A 115 -18.82 -7.68 -8.69
N GLN A 116 -19.50 -7.64 -7.54
CA GLN A 116 -20.78 -8.28 -7.32
C GLN A 116 -21.76 -7.37 -6.60
N TRP A 117 -23.02 -7.75 -6.58
CA TRP A 117 -24.04 -7.08 -5.80
C TRP A 117 -23.89 -7.44 -4.32
N GLY A 118 -23.61 -6.42 -3.49
CA GLY A 118 -23.34 -6.57 -2.07
C GLY A 118 -21.87 -6.88 -1.75
N PRO A 119 -21.49 -6.79 -0.46
CA PRO A 119 -20.12 -6.99 -0.05
C PRO A 119 -19.72 -8.47 -0.02
N PHE A 120 -18.46 -8.73 -0.33
CA PHE A 120 -17.82 -10.01 -0.01
C PHE A 120 -17.69 -10.18 1.50
N SER A 121 -17.91 -11.39 1.99
CA SER A 121 -17.59 -11.78 3.36
C SER A 121 -16.08 -12.05 3.53
N VAL A 122 -15.59 -12.00 4.76
CA VAL A 122 -14.21 -12.36 5.09
C VAL A 122 -13.86 -13.78 4.62
N GLY A 123 -14.79 -14.74 4.79
CA GLY A 123 -14.60 -16.12 4.37
C GLY A 123 -14.36 -16.25 2.87
N GLU A 124 -15.19 -15.60 2.04
CA GLU A 124 -15.05 -15.61 0.58
C GLU A 124 -13.73 -15.03 0.10
N VAL A 125 -13.29 -13.93 0.72
CA VAL A 125 -12.04 -13.25 0.34
C VAL A 125 -10.82 -14.06 0.79
N VAL A 126 -10.82 -14.59 2.01
CA VAL A 126 -9.74 -15.45 2.51
C VAL A 126 -9.63 -16.75 1.72
N GLU A 127 -10.76 -17.32 1.30
CA GLU A 127 -10.76 -18.46 0.40
C GLU A 127 -10.17 -18.13 -0.99
N ALA A 128 -10.36 -16.90 -1.48
CA ALA A 128 -9.76 -16.43 -2.73
C ALA A 128 -8.26 -16.11 -2.61
N ALA A 129 -7.72 -15.97 -1.40
CA ALA A 129 -6.29 -15.79 -1.18
C ALA A 129 -5.54 -17.12 -1.35
N GLY A 130 -4.42 -17.08 -2.05
CA GLY A 130 -3.51 -18.22 -2.28
C GLY A 130 -2.47 -18.38 -1.18
N SER A 131 -1.76 -17.32 -0.87
CA SER A 131 -0.68 -17.32 0.13
C SER A 131 -0.67 -16.01 0.91
N VAL A 132 -0.02 -16.03 2.08
CA VAL A 132 0.34 -14.84 2.85
C VAL A 132 1.86 -14.70 2.84
N HIS A 133 2.34 -13.47 2.90
CA HIS A 133 3.75 -13.12 2.84
C HIS A 133 4.05 -12.03 3.85
N PRO A 134 5.22 -12.04 4.51
CA PRO A 134 5.82 -10.83 5.07
C PRO A 134 6.10 -9.82 3.97
N ALA A 135 5.89 -8.54 4.23
CA ALA A 135 6.17 -7.50 3.25
C ALA A 135 6.69 -6.21 3.90
N ILE A 136 7.39 -5.40 3.10
CA ILE A 136 7.82 -4.05 3.46
C ILE A 136 7.19 -3.08 2.47
N GLU A 137 6.45 -2.10 2.95
CA GLU A 137 6.11 -0.92 2.16
C GLU A 137 7.06 0.23 2.51
N ILE A 138 7.49 0.96 1.47
CA ILE A 138 8.26 2.19 1.59
C ILE A 138 7.45 3.27 0.87
N PRO A 139 6.50 3.92 1.59
CA PRO A 139 5.63 4.92 0.99
C PRO A 139 6.38 6.20 0.66
N ASP A 140 5.83 6.98 -0.27
CA ASP A 140 6.22 8.35 -0.52
C ASP A 140 5.04 9.14 -1.10
N SER A 141 4.98 10.44 -0.79
CA SER A 141 3.95 11.33 -1.30
C SER A 141 4.54 12.37 -2.24
N ARG A 142 3.73 12.79 -3.22
CA ARG A 142 4.06 13.90 -4.11
C ARG A 142 3.70 15.26 -3.52
N TYR A 143 3.18 15.28 -2.29
CA TYR A 143 2.88 16.53 -1.57
C TYR A 143 3.98 16.90 -0.58
N ASN A 144 4.23 18.21 -0.42
CA ASN A 144 5.11 18.75 0.61
C ASN A 144 4.59 18.42 2.01
N ASP A 145 3.28 18.53 2.22
CA ASP A 145 2.59 18.10 3.43
C ASP A 145 1.33 17.29 3.05
N PHE A 146 1.50 15.97 3.04
CA PHE A 146 0.42 15.05 2.71
C PHE A 146 -0.66 14.96 3.81
N THR A 147 -0.40 15.49 5.00
CA THR A 147 -1.34 15.42 6.14
C THR A 147 -2.49 16.40 6.04
N VAL A 148 -2.38 17.40 5.16
CA VAL A 148 -3.37 18.49 5.05
C VAL A 148 -4.20 18.48 3.76
N VAL A 149 -3.85 17.62 2.78
CA VAL A 149 -4.47 17.66 1.45
C VAL A 149 -5.82 16.92 1.37
N GLY A 150 -6.11 16.03 2.31
CA GLY A 150 -7.36 15.29 2.40
C GLY A 150 -7.47 14.08 1.46
N ALA A 151 -8.44 13.20 1.74
CA ALA A 151 -8.60 11.91 1.09
C ALA A 151 -8.67 11.97 -0.46
N PRO A 152 -9.43 12.87 -1.11
CA PRO A 152 -9.49 12.90 -2.56
C PRO A 152 -8.13 13.09 -3.23
N GLN A 153 -7.29 14.00 -2.71
CA GLN A 153 -5.96 14.26 -3.25
C GLN A 153 -4.99 13.14 -2.91
N LEU A 154 -5.05 12.57 -1.69
CA LEU A 154 -4.23 11.41 -1.31
C LEU A 154 -4.54 10.18 -2.17
N ILE A 155 -5.80 9.90 -2.46
CA ILE A 155 -6.20 8.82 -3.38
C ILE A 155 -5.65 9.07 -4.77
N ALA A 156 -5.76 10.32 -5.29
CA ALA A 156 -5.18 10.70 -6.58
C ALA A 156 -3.66 10.53 -6.61
N ASP A 157 -2.98 10.77 -5.48
CA ASP A 157 -1.55 10.53 -5.23
C ASP A 157 -1.25 9.05 -4.92
N ASN A 158 -2.09 8.14 -5.41
CA ASN A 158 -1.96 6.70 -5.27
C ASN A 158 -1.88 6.23 -3.82
N ALA A 159 -2.55 6.92 -2.89
CA ALA A 159 -2.52 6.63 -1.46
C ALA A 159 -1.08 6.53 -0.89
N CYS A 160 -0.18 7.38 -1.37
CA CYS A 160 1.25 7.40 -1.04
C CYS A 160 2.02 6.12 -1.43
N ALA A 161 1.48 5.25 -2.28
CA ALA A 161 2.21 4.07 -2.75
C ALA A 161 3.48 4.47 -3.50
N HIS A 162 4.62 3.81 -3.20
CA HIS A 162 5.88 4.11 -3.83
C HIS A 162 6.70 2.84 -4.11
N TYR A 163 7.36 2.25 -3.12
CA TYR A 163 8.08 0.99 -3.27
C TYR A 163 7.51 -0.08 -2.35
N PHE A 164 7.61 -1.32 -2.81
CA PHE A 164 7.10 -2.48 -2.12
C PHE A 164 8.08 -3.65 -2.24
N VAL A 165 8.30 -4.38 -1.15
CA VAL A 165 9.17 -5.57 -1.13
C VAL A 165 8.34 -6.75 -0.63
N LEU A 166 8.23 -7.79 -1.47
CA LEU A 166 7.52 -9.02 -1.17
C LEU A 166 8.47 -10.07 -0.61
N GLY A 167 8.17 -10.59 0.55
CA GLY A 167 8.85 -11.74 1.13
C GLY A 167 8.40 -13.07 0.55
N PRO A 168 9.05 -14.17 0.93
CA PRO A 168 8.63 -15.53 0.55
C PRO A 168 7.20 -15.82 1.02
N ALA A 169 6.52 -16.74 0.32
CA ALA A 169 5.24 -17.25 0.78
C ALA A 169 5.43 -18.00 2.12
N ALA A 170 4.57 -17.69 3.08
CA ALA A 170 4.52 -18.40 4.34
C ALA A 170 4.01 -19.85 4.15
N PRO A 171 4.31 -20.75 5.09
CA PRO A 171 3.73 -22.12 5.09
C PRO A 171 2.21 -22.08 5.05
N GLU A 172 1.57 -23.06 4.39
CA GLU A 172 0.09 -23.15 4.25
C GLU A 172 -0.65 -23.16 5.61
N SER A 173 0.03 -23.55 6.69
CA SER A 173 -0.51 -23.47 8.06
C SER A 173 -0.90 -22.06 8.51
N TRP A 174 -0.57 -21.01 7.73
CA TRP A 174 -1.03 -19.64 8.01
C TRP A 174 -2.56 -19.55 8.10
N ARG A 175 -3.28 -20.45 7.43
CA ARG A 175 -4.76 -20.47 7.43
C ARG A 175 -5.34 -20.84 8.80
N GLU A 176 -4.58 -21.56 9.62
CA GLU A 176 -4.94 -22.01 10.96
C GLU A 176 -4.54 -20.99 12.04
N LEU A 177 -3.71 -20.00 11.68
CA LEU A 177 -3.23 -19.01 12.63
C LEU A 177 -4.29 -17.90 12.84
N ASP A 178 -4.34 -17.40 14.06
CA ASP A 178 -5.00 -16.14 14.35
C ASP A 178 -4.05 -14.99 13.99
N LEU A 179 -4.24 -14.41 12.77
CA LEU A 179 -3.39 -13.33 12.31
C LEU A 179 -3.58 -12.05 13.12
N SER A 180 -4.70 -11.86 13.80
CA SER A 180 -4.95 -10.67 14.62
C SER A 180 -4.00 -10.60 15.82
N THR A 181 -3.66 -11.74 16.42
CA THR A 181 -2.76 -11.84 17.56
C THR A 181 -1.32 -12.17 17.17
N HIS A 182 -1.06 -12.35 15.87
CA HIS A 182 0.28 -12.70 15.38
C HIS A 182 1.25 -11.55 15.58
N ALA A 183 2.27 -11.81 16.42
CA ALA A 183 3.32 -10.84 16.71
C ALA A 183 4.38 -10.81 15.60
N LEU A 184 4.91 -9.62 15.34
CA LEU A 184 5.98 -9.40 14.39
C LEU A 184 6.93 -8.32 14.90
N LYS A 185 8.10 -8.23 14.28
CA LYS A 185 9.11 -7.23 14.62
C LYS A 185 9.67 -6.61 13.35
N GLY A 186 9.71 -5.27 13.30
CA GLY A 186 10.45 -4.53 12.31
C GLY A 186 11.73 -3.96 12.88
N GLU A 187 12.81 -3.96 12.11
CA GLU A 187 14.07 -3.33 12.50
C GLU A 187 14.77 -2.62 11.33
N VAL A 188 15.39 -1.49 11.64
CA VAL A 188 16.50 -0.93 10.87
C VAL A 188 17.76 -1.42 11.58
N VAL A 189 18.47 -2.34 10.94
CA VAL A 189 19.54 -3.13 11.57
C VAL A 189 20.61 -2.22 12.20
N GLY A 190 20.84 -2.42 13.50
CA GLY A 190 21.80 -1.63 14.27
C GLY A 190 21.35 -0.22 14.66
N LYS A 191 20.12 0.18 14.35
CA LYS A 191 19.60 1.54 14.64
C LYS A 191 18.37 1.53 15.53
N LEU A 192 17.29 0.87 15.12
CA LEU A 192 16.04 0.84 15.87
C LEU A 192 15.26 -0.44 15.57
N ALA A 193 14.40 -0.83 16.50
CA ALA A 193 13.47 -1.94 16.32
C ALA A 193 12.11 -1.61 16.96
N ARG A 194 11.03 -2.15 16.40
CA ARG A 194 9.66 -1.96 16.88
C ARG A 194 8.90 -3.28 16.78
N ASP A 195 8.18 -3.60 17.84
CA ASP A 195 7.26 -4.73 17.85
C ASP A 195 5.90 -4.31 17.30
N GLY A 196 5.19 -5.27 16.74
CA GLY A 196 3.87 -5.08 16.17
C GLY A 196 3.01 -6.32 16.28
N VAL A 197 1.77 -6.18 15.87
CA VAL A 197 0.77 -7.24 15.89
C VAL A 197 -0.23 -7.06 14.76
N GLY A 198 -0.75 -8.16 14.23
CA GLY A 198 -1.69 -8.09 13.11
C GLY A 198 -2.96 -7.29 13.37
N ALA A 199 -3.42 -7.21 14.62
CA ALA A 199 -4.61 -6.41 15.00
C ALA A 199 -4.44 -4.90 14.72
N ASN A 200 -3.24 -4.39 14.53
CA ASN A 200 -3.00 -2.98 14.22
C ASN A 200 -3.59 -2.54 12.87
N VAL A 201 -3.92 -3.49 12.00
CA VAL A 201 -4.56 -3.20 10.71
C VAL A 201 -6.02 -3.65 10.73
N LEU A 202 -6.93 -2.72 10.92
CA LEU A 202 -8.39 -2.93 10.98
C LEU A 202 -8.84 -4.07 11.93
N GLY A 203 -8.02 -4.39 12.94
CA GLY A 203 -8.28 -5.48 13.88
C GLY A 203 -7.83 -6.88 13.43
N ASP A 204 -7.70 -7.12 12.14
CA ASP A 204 -7.19 -8.38 11.55
C ASP A 204 -6.78 -8.13 10.08
N PRO A 205 -5.59 -8.58 9.64
CA PRO A 205 -5.15 -8.46 8.24
C PRO A 205 -6.17 -9.02 7.22
N ARG A 206 -6.96 -10.03 7.59
CA ARG A 206 -8.03 -10.60 6.75
C ARG A 206 -9.22 -9.63 6.58
N ILE A 207 -9.50 -8.84 7.60
CA ILE A 207 -10.51 -7.75 7.51
C ILE A 207 -10.00 -6.66 6.56
N ALA A 208 -8.72 -6.30 6.64
CA ALA A 208 -8.12 -5.34 5.73
C ALA A 208 -8.15 -5.83 4.28
N LEU A 209 -7.78 -7.09 4.02
CA LEU A 209 -7.91 -7.72 2.71
C LEU A 209 -9.36 -7.67 2.20
N THR A 210 -10.33 -7.95 3.07
CA THR A 210 -11.75 -7.92 2.72
C THR A 210 -12.22 -6.49 2.42
N TRP A 211 -11.71 -5.51 3.18
CA TRP A 211 -12.02 -4.11 2.92
C TRP A 211 -11.60 -3.69 1.50
N VAL A 212 -10.37 -4.01 1.07
CA VAL A 212 -9.93 -3.63 -0.29
C VAL A 212 -10.69 -4.37 -1.37
N ALA A 213 -11.02 -5.65 -1.17
CA ALA A 213 -11.85 -6.41 -2.11
C ALA A 213 -13.22 -5.73 -2.32
N ASN A 214 -13.83 -5.25 -1.24
CA ASN A 214 -15.11 -4.55 -1.30
C ASN A 214 -14.98 -3.13 -1.87
N GLU A 215 -13.91 -2.42 -1.54
CA GLU A 215 -13.62 -1.09 -2.12
C GLU A 215 -13.48 -1.21 -3.64
N LEU A 216 -12.66 -2.17 -4.13
CA LEU A 216 -12.46 -2.39 -5.55
C LEU A 216 -13.77 -2.85 -6.25
N SER A 217 -14.53 -3.72 -5.61
CA SER A 217 -15.85 -4.15 -6.12
C SER A 217 -16.79 -2.97 -6.29
N SER A 218 -16.83 -2.05 -5.33
CA SER A 218 -17.66 -0.83 -5.41
C SER A 218 -17.24 0.11 -6.54
N LEU A 219 -15.97 0.07 -6.93
CA LEU A 219 -15.40 0.83 -8.05
C LEU A 219 -15.52 0.09 -9.40
N GLY A 220 -16.12 -1.09 -9.43
CA GLY A 220 -16.22 -1.92 -10.64
C GLY A 220 -14.89 -2.55 -11.06
N ILE A 221 -13.91 -2.66 -10.16
CA ILE A 221 -12.56 -3.18 -10.43
C ILE A 221 -12.47 -4.63 -9.98
N ILE A 222 -11.98 -5.50 -10.86
CA ILE A 222 -11.70 -6.92 -10.54
C ILE A 222 -10.39 -6.98 -9.77
N LEU A 223 -10.40 -7.59 -8.57
CA LEU A 223 -9.18 -8.02 -7.90
C LEU A 223 -8.77 -9.38 -8.49
N ARG A 224 -7.69 -9.41 -9.26
CA ARG A 224 -7.32 -10.55 -10.11
C ARG A 224 -6.46 -11.57 -9.41
N ALA A 225 -6.59 -12.82 -9.84
CA ALA A 225 -5.63 -13.87 -9.50
C ALA A 225 -4.20 -13.43 -9.84
N GLY A 226 -3.26 -13.77 -8.96
CA GLY A 226 -1.85 -13.35 -9.08
C GLY A 226 -1.54 -11.95 -8.56
N GLN A 227 -2.54 -11.09 -8.36
CA GLN A 227 -2.29 -9.80 -7.70
C GLN A 227 -2.00 -9.96 -6.21
N VAL A 228 -1.14 -9.08 -5.70
CA VAL A 228 -0.78 -8.99 -4.29
C VAL A 228 -1.57 -7.87 -3.63
N VAL A 229 -2.09 -8.13 -2.43
CA VAL A 229 -2.73 -7.10 -1.59
C VAL A 229 -1.93 -6.97 -0.30
N THR A 230 -1.42 -5.79 -0.02
CA THR A 230 -0.77 -5.46 1.26
C THR A 230 -1.72 -4.67 2.16
N THR A 231 -1.69 -4.95 3.47
CA THR A 231 -2.83 -4.69 4.37
C THR A 231 -2.67 -3.47 5.26
N GLY A 232 -1.58 -2.73 5.13
CA GLY A 232 -1.24 -1.62 6.02
C GLY A 232 -0.28 -2.03 7.13
N THR A 233 0.37 -1.02 7.74
CA THR A 233 1.44 -1.26 8.70
C THR A 233 0.97 -1.87 10.01
N CYS A 234 1.65 -2.94 10.43
CA CYS A 234 1.44 -3.61 11.72
C CYS A 234 2.34 -3.09 12.84
N VAL A 235 3.31 -2.24 12.51
CA VAL A 235 4.22 -1.57 13.46
C VAL A 235 4.05 -0.06 13.35
N VAL A 236 4.52 0.71 14.34
CA VAL A 236 4.79 2.12 14.10
C VAL A 236 5.86 2.21 13.00
N PRO A 237 5.66 2.99 11.92
CA PRO A 237 6.60 3.03 10.80
C PRO A 237 8.04 3.33 11.27
N LEU A 238 9.01 2.60 10.70
CA LEU A 238 10.43 2.72 11.03
C LEU A 238 11.06 3.85 10.23
N GLU A 239 11.70 4.81 10.89
CA GLU A 239 12.44 5.86 10.21
C GLU A 239 13.64 5.28 9.47
N ILE A 240 13.79 5.60 8.19
CA ILE A 240 14.84 5.07 7.31
C ILE A 240 15.67 6.17 6.65
N ALA A 241 16.90 5.81 6.28
CA ALA A 241 17.86 6.66 5.58
C ALA A 241 18.58 5.86 4.46
N PRO A 242 19.21 6.55 3.50
CA PRO A 242 20.05 5.89 2.50
C PRO A 242 21.09 4.96 3.14
N GLY A 243 21.27 3.78 2.56
CA GLY A 243 22.21 2.77 3.05
C GLY A 243 21.68 1.88 4.18
N ASP A 244 20.49 2.12 4.71
CA ASP A 244 19.91 1.29 5.77
C ASP A 244 19.59 -0.11 5.27
N HIS A 245 19.70 -1.06 6.21
CA HIS A 245 19.22 -2.43 6.05
C HIS A 245 17.93 -2.56 6.88
N VAL A 246 16.82 -2.77 6.22
CA VAL A 246 15.50 -2.95 6.83
C VAL A 246 15.16 -4.43 6.84
N ARG A 247 14.68 -4.93 7.99
CA ARG A 247 14.29 -6.31 8.16
C ARG A 247 12.99 -6.42 8.95
N MET A 248 12.08 -7.27 8.50
CA MET A 248 10.84 -7.58 9.20
C MET A 248 10.78 -9.08 9.46
N ASP A 249 10.53 -9.45 10.71
CA ASP A 249 10.42 -10.81 11.19
C ASP A 249 8.98 -11.10 11.60
N PHE A 250 8.33 -12.02 10.92
CA PHE A 250 6.97 -12.47 11.17
C PHE A 250 6.95 -13.87 11.82
N GLY A 251 8.03 -14.26 12.52
CA GLY A 251 8.12 -15.54 13.21
C GLY A 251 7.88 -16.73 12.28
N VAL A 252 6.90 -17.56 12.59
CA VAL A 252 6.58 -18.76 11.80
C VAL A 252 6.11 -18.49 10.37
N LEU A 253 5.74 -17.24 10.05
CA LEU A 253 5.38 -16.84 8.70
C LEU A 253 6.59 -16.42 7.86
N GLY A 254 7.79 -16.39 8.47
CA GLY A 254 9.02 -16.01 7.78
C GLY A 254 9.41 -14.56 7.95
N GLY A 255 10.29 -14.07 7.09
CA GLY A 255 10.79 -12.71 7.14
C GLY A 255 11.00 -12.11 5.75
N VAL A 256 11.21 -10.81 5.73
CA VAL A 256 11.50 -10.03 4.52
C VAL A 256 12.53 -8.96 4.85
N GLU A 257 13.44 -8.68 3.92
CA GLU A 257 14.46 -7.66 4.11
C GLU A 257 14.77 -6.92 2.81
N CYS A 258 15.29 -5.71 2.94
CA CYS A 258 15.85 -4.95 1.82
C CYS A 258 16.97 -4.02 2.28
N ARG A 259 17.79 -3.58 1.34
CA ARG A 259 18.75 -2.49 1.54
C ARG A 259 18.28 -1.26 0.81
N LEU A 260 18.48 -0.10 1.41
CA LEU A 260 18.15 1.17 0.77
C LEU A 260 19.37 1.66 -0.01
N GLY A 261 19.16 2.01 -1.28
CA GLY A 261 20.19 2.57 -2.14
C GLY A 261 20.61 3.97 -1.68
N PRO A 262 21.60 4.57 -2.36
CA PRO A 262 21.97 5.97 -2.15
C PRO A 262 20.85 6.92 -2.61
N VAL A 263 21.00 8.18 -2.27
CA VAL A 263 20.19 9.29 -2.82
C VAL A 263 20.52 9.48 -4.28
#